data_caddff82f64f627b6f2e990f834218e9
#
_entry.id   caddff82f64f627b6f2e990f834218e9
#
_cell.length_a   1.000
_cell.length_b   1.000
_cell.length_c   1.000
_cell.angle_alpha   90.00
_cell.angle_beta   90.00
_cell.angle_gamma   90.00
#
_symmetry.space_group_name_H-M   'P 1'
#
loop_
_entity.id
_entity.type
_entity.pdbx_description
1 polymer ?
#
loop_
_entity_poly.entity_id
_entity_poly.type
_entity_poly.pdbx_seq_one_letter_code
_entity_poly.pdbx_strand_id
1 'polypeptide(L)'
;LWVNYILKKYNKILPDMPFTGRELGKKILEEEEITNVSINPIQQLDHYNPKEKKIHIATDKLDKKSITSIAVVAHEIGHAIQDKEKYKPLILRQSLIEKTMIFQRIGSFLLIIGLPSIFAFTKSPFITLIAAIIIMGCLSTNVLIHLITLPVEFDASFKRALPILKRYVPKENMYQCKSVLRAAALTYLAQSIVSIF
;
A
#
# COMPACT_ATOMS: atom_id res chain seq x y z
N LEU A 1 6.61 12.12 -4.43
CA LEU A 1 7.46 13.25 -4.08
C LEU A 1 7.70 13.34 -2.57
N TRP A 2 6.73 13.78 -1.73
CA TRP A 2 6.89 13.88 -0.28
C TRP A 2 7.15 12.52 0.39
N VAL A 3 6.40 11.48 0.05
CA VAL A 3 6.55 10.11 0.57
C VAL A 3 8.00 9.63 0.38
N ASN A 4 8.52 9.67 -0.86
CA ASN A 4 9.87 9.23 -1.15
C ASN A 4 10.94 10.07 -0.42
N TYR A 5 10.70 11.36 -0.24
CA TYR A 5 11.59 12.22 0.53
C TYR A 5 11.66 11.77 2.00
N ILE A 6 10.53 11.54 2.65
CA ILE A 6 10.46 11.09 4.05
C ILE A 6 11.14 9.71 4.22
N LEU A 7 10.81 8.74 3.35
CA LEU A 7 11.40 7.42 3.41
C LEU A 7 12.92 7.46 3.23
N LYS A 8 13.44 8.26 2.31
CA LYS A 8 14.90 8.45 2.11
C LYS A 8 15.55 9.20 3.27
N LYS A 9 14.92 10.25 3.77
CA LYS A 9 15.44 11.07 4.87
C LYS A 9 15.74 10.24 6.11
N TYR A 10 14.84 9.34 6.48
CA TYR A 10 14.96 8.51 7.69
C TYR A 10 15.51 7.10 7.44
N ASN A 11 16.02 6.82 6.22
CA ASN A 11 16.72 5.57 5.89
C ASN A 11 18.23 5.62 6.16
N LYS A 12 18.70 6.63 6.91
CA LYS A 12 20.07 6.72 7.38
C LYS A 12 20.29 5.74 8.53
N ILE A 13 21.47 5.11 8.56
CA ILE A 13 21.86 4.19 9.63
C ILE A 13 21.97 4.97 10.94
N LEU A 14 21.34 4.46 11.99
CA LEU A 14 21.46 4.95 13.36
C LEU A 14 22.28 3.92 14.16
N PRO A 15 23.50 4.28 14.63
CA PRO A 15 24.35 3.34 15.35
C PRO A 15 23.69 2.74 16.60
N ASP A 16 22.89 3.55 17.29
CA ASP A 16 22.21 3.18 18.54
C ASP A 16 20.91 2.37 18.33
N MET A 17 20.54 2.13 17.05
CA MET A 17 19.37 1.29 16.78
C MET A 17 19.72 -0.18 17.01
N PRO A 18 19.03 -0.85 17.96
CA PRO A 18 19.39 -2.21 18.36
C PRO A 18 19.07 -3.26 17.28
N PHE A 19 18.12 -2.97 16.40
CA PHE A 19 17.60 -3.93 15.42
C PHE A 19 17.69 -3.39 13.99
N THR A 20 17.92 -4.29 13.05
CA THR A 20 17.55 -4.09 11.65
C THR A 20 16.03 -4.27 11.47
N GLY A 21 15.48 -3.88 10.33
CA GLY A 21 14.08 -4.16 10.02
C GLY A 21 13.75 -5.65 10.06
N ARG A 22 14.64 -6.49 9.52
CA ARG A 22 14.46 -7.96 9.52
C ARG A 22 14.44 -8.55 10.94
N GLU A 23 15.37 -8.15 11.78
CA GLU A 23 15.47 -8.65 13.17
C GLU A 23 14.25 -8.23 13.98
N LEU A 24 13.88 -6.96 13.92
CA LEU A 24 12.68 -6.47 14.59
C LEU A 24 11.41 -7.14 14.04
N GLY A 25 11.32 -7.29 12.72
CA GLY A 25 10.17 -7.91 12.09
C GLY A 25 9.95 -9.35 12.52
N LYS A 26 11.00 -10.16 12.57
CA LYS A 26 10.92 -11.54 13.10
C LYS A 26 10.44 -11.56 14.54
N LYS A 27 11.02 -10.71 15.40
CA LYS A 27 10.63 -10.61 16.79
C LYS A 27 9.15 -10.22 16.96
N ILE A 28 8.65 -9.25 16.20
CA ILE A 28 7.25 -8.85 16.24
C ILE A 28 6.33 -9.99 15.79
N LEU A 29 6.67 -10.71 14.71
CA LEU A 29 5.87 -11.84 14.22
C LEU A 29 5.77 -12.95 15.28
N GLU A 30 6.85 -13.23 16.01
CA GLU A 30 6.86 -14.19 17.12
C GLU A 30 5.97 -13.73 18.27
N GLU A 31 6.10 -12.47 18.71
CA GLU A 31 5.30 -11.91 19.80
C GLU A 31 3.80 -11.80 19.48
N GLU A 32 3.48 -11.51 18.22
CA GLU A 32 2.08 -11.46 17.76
C GLU A 32 1.56 -12.86 17.36
N GLU A 33 2.32 -13.93 17.60
CA GLU A 33 1.96 -15.33 17.28
C GLU A 33 1.55 -15.51 15.79
N ILE A 34 2.29 -14.89 14.87
CA ILE A 34 2.10 -15.00 13.43
C ILE A 34 3.19 -15.89 12.84
N THR A 35 2.99 -17.21 12.92
CA THR A 35 4.00 -18.20 12.53
C THR A 35 4.01 -18.53 11.04
N ASN A 36 2.94 -18.19 10.32
CA ASN A 36 2.75 -18.52 8.92
C ASN A 36 3.15 -17.42 7.95
N VAL A 37 3.75 -16.33 8.43
CA VAL A 37 4.18 -15.19 7.61
C VAL A 37 5.71 -15.11 7.58
N SER A 38 6.29 -14.95 6.38
CA SER A 38 7.72 -14.77 6.17
C SER A 38 8.06 -13.37 5.66
N ILE A 39 9.28 -12.88 5.98
CA ILE A 39 9.79 -11.58 5.51
C ILE A 39 10.86 -11.81 4.44
N ASN A 40 10.60 -11.33 3.24
CA ASN A 40 11.41 -11.56 2.06
C ASN A 40 11.90 -10.24 1.44
N PRO A 41 13.13 -10.19 0.92
CA PRO A 41 13.61 -9.04 0.19
C PRO A 41 12.93 -8.95 -1.18
N ILE A 42 12.73 -7.70 -1.66
CA ILE A 42 12.22 -7.42 -3.01
C ILE A 42 12.95 -6.21 -3.61
N GLN A 43 12.96 -6.08 -4.92
CA GLN A 43 13.52 -4.90 -5.60
C GLN A 43 12.46 -3.79 -5.85
N GLN A 44 11.21 -4.12 -5.67
CA GLN A 44 10.07 -3.24 -5.92
C GLN A 44 9.53 -2.65 -4.60
N LEU A 45 8.23 -2.34 -4.60
CA LEU A 45 7.55 -1.71 -3.48
C LEU A 45 7.34 -2.66 -2.29
N ASP A 46 7.47 -2.09 -1.10
CA ASP A 46 7.15 -2.78 0.14
C ASP A 46 5.66 -3.13 0.17
N HIS A 47 5.32 -4.36 0.53
CA HIS A 47 3.92 -4.78 0.67
C HIS A 47 3.79 -6.11 1.41
N TYR A 48 2.63 -6.31 2.04
CA TYR A 48 2.17 -7.60 2.52
C TYR A 48 1.30 -8.30 1.48
N ASN A 49 1.60 -9.56 1.16
CA ASN A 49 0.78 -10.40 0.30
C ASN A 49 -0.03 -11.41 1.14
N PRO A 50 -1.34 -11.21 1.32
CA PRO A 50 -2.16 -12.09 2.16
C PRO A 50 -2.41 -13.47 1.56
N LYS A 51 -2.31 -13.64 0.24
CA LYS A 51 -2.46 -14.94 -0.42
C LYS A 51 -1.23 -15.82 -0.19
N GLU A 52 -0.04 -15.23 -0.30
CA GLU A 52 1.22 -15.95 -0.11
C GLU A 52 1.69 -15.97 1.35
N LYS A 53 1.06 -15.17 2.22
CA LYS A 53 1.51 -14.95 3.60
C LYS A 53 2.97 -14.48 3.67
N LYS A 54 3.31 -13.50 2.81
CA LYS A 54 4.66 -12.94 2.72
C LYS A 54 4.64 -11.43 2.86
N ILE A 55 5.60 -10.93 3.62
CA ILE A 55 5.94 -9.51 3.69
C ILE A 55 7.14 -9.31 2.77
N HIS A 56 7.00 -8.44 1.79
CA HIS A 56 8.05 -8.06 0.86
C HIS A 56 8.57 -6.67 1.22
N ILE A 57 9.88 -6.56 1.50
CA ILE A 57 10.53 -5.30 1.86
C ILE A 57 11.70 -5.05 0.91
N ALA A 58 11.84 -3.83 0.44
CA ALA A 58 12.93 -3.46 -0.46
C ALA A 58 14.30 -3.73 0.18
N THR A 59 15.20 -4.33 -0.62
CA THR A 59 16.53 -4.77 -0.17
C THR A 59 17.37 -3.66 0.43
N ASP A 60 17.19 -2.42 -0.05
CA ASP A 60 17.90 -1.25 0.45
C ASP A 60 17.44 -0.80 1.85
N LYS A 61 16.36 -1.37 2.38
CA LYS A 61 15.78 -1.06 3.69
C LYS A 61 15.90 -2.22 4.68
N LEU A 62 15.55 -3.43 4.25
CA LEU A 62 15.28 -4.57 5.13
C LEU A 62 16.36 -4.84 6.18
N ASP A 63 17.64 -4.82 5.77
CA ASP A 63 18.77 -5.17 6.63
C ASP A 63 19.51 -3.93 7.19
N LYS A 64 18.84 -2.77 7.17
CA LYS A 64 19.39 -1.53 7.75
C LYS A 64 18.87 -1.29 9.16
N LYS A 65 19.74 -0.72 10.00
CA LYS A 65 19.40 -0.16 11.31
C LYS A 65 18.94 1.29 11.14
N SER A 66 17.73 1.51 10.60
CA SER A 66 17.19 2.84 10.33
C SER A 66 15.72 2.94 10.74
N ILE A 67 15.26 4.17 11.01
CA ILE A 67 13.85 4.42 11.35
C ILE A 67 12.93 3.97 10.20
N THR A 68 13.33 4.23 8.95
CA THR A 68 12.54 3.79 7.79
C THR A 68 12.41 2.27 7.74
N SER A 69 13.52 1.55 7.95
CA SER A 69 13.52 0.09 7.93
C SER A 69 12.54 -0.49 8.94
N ILE A 70 12.69 -0.13 10.21
CA ILE A 70 11.85 -0.67 11.29
C ILE A 70 10.39 -0.24 11.19
N ALA A 71 10.12 1.00 10.76
CA ALA A 71 8.75 1.51 10.67
C ALA A 71 8.00 0.91 9.47
N VAL A 72 8.66 0.73 8.32
CA VAL A 72 8.06 0.09 7.14
C VAL A 72 7.77 -1.39 7.43
N VAL A 73 8.72 -2.13 8.02
CA VAL A 73 8.49 -3.53 8.41
C VAL A 73 7.34 -3.65 9.40
N ALA A 74 7.27 -2.78 10.41
CA ALA A 74 6.16 -2.77 11.36
C ALA A 74 4.82 -2.44 10.69
N HIS A 75 4.80 -1.56 9.68
CA HIS A 75 3.60 -1.26 8.89
C HIS A 75 3.09 -2.49 8.15
N GLU A 76 3.97 -3.21 7.43
CA GLU A 76 3.59 -4.43 6.71
C GLU A 76 3.15 -5.56 7.65
N ILE A 77 3.75 -5.65 8.85
CA ILE A 77 3.25 -6.55 9.90
C ILE A 77 1.88 -6.09 10.39
N GLY A 78 1.61 -4.78 10.43
CA GLY A 78 0.28 -4.26 10.71
C GLY A 78 -0.79 -4.85 9.78
N HIS A 79 -0.49 -5.00 8.48
CA HIS A 79 -1.37 -5.69 7.54
C HIS A 79 -1.46 -7.20 7.80
N ALA A 80 -0.38 -7.85 8.21
CA ALA A 80 -0.42 -9.27 8.59
C ALA A 80 -1.30 -9.49 9.84
N ILE A 81 -1.27 -8.58 10.80
CA ILE A 81 -2.16 -8.61 11.98
C ILE A 81 -3.62 -8.39 11.54
N GLN A 82 -3.90 -7.42 10.66
CA GLN A 82 -5.24 -7.21 10.11
C GLN A 82 -5.79 -8.48 9.43
N ASP A 83 -4.93 -9.18 8.70
CA ASP A 83 -5.30 -10.42 8.01
C ASP A 83 -5.56 -11.57 9.01
N LYS A 84 -4.70 -11.74 10.04
CA LYS A 84 -4.90 -12.68 11.14
C LYS A 84 -6.25 -12.47 11.84
N GLU A 85 -6.59 -11.20 12.11
CA GLU A 85 -7.84 -10.80 12.76
C GLU A 85 -9.06 -10.77 11.83
N LYS A 86 -8.89 -11.08 10.55
CA LYS A 86 -9.94 -10.98 9.53
C LYS A 86 -10.60 -9.60 9.49
N TYR A 87 -9.79 -8.55 9.52
CA TYR A 87 -10.24 -7.17 9.51
C TYR A 87 -11.11 -6.88 8.28
N LYS A 88 -12.39 -6.63 8.49
CA LYS A 88 -13.39 -6.51 7.42
C LYS A 88 -13.01 -5.50 6.32
N PRO A 89 -12.49 -4.28 6.63
CA PRO A 89 -12.09 -3.35 5.59
C PRO A 89 -10.95 -3.87 4.70
N LEU A 90 -9.99 -4.65 5.22
CA LEU A 90 -8.94 -5.27 4.43
C LEU A 90 -9.52 -6.30 3.45
N ILE A 91 -10.43 -7.14 3.92
CA ILE A 91 -11.11 -8.17 3.09
C ILE A 91 -11.93 -7.49 1.98
N LEU A 92 -12.68 -6.43 2.32
CA LEU A 92 -13.45 -5.66 1.36
C LEU A 92 -12.53 -5.03 0.29
N ARG A 93 -11.41 -4.39 0.70
CA ARG A 93 -10.41 -3.84 -0.20
C ARG A 93 -9.91 -4.88 -1.21
N GLN A 94 -9.54 -6.08 -0.74
CA GLN A 94 -9.04 -7.15 -1.61
C GLN A 94 -10.07 -7.58 -2.65
N SER A 95 -11.31 -7.83 -2.22
CA SER A 95 -12.42 -8.18 -3.11
C SER A 95 -12.69 -7.08 -4.16
N LEU A 96 -12.62 -5.82 -3.76
CA LEU A 96 -12.84 -4.69 -4.66
C LEU A 96 -11.70 -4.53 -5.67
N ILE A 97 -10.45 -4.68 -5.25
CA ILE A 97 -9.29 -4.62 -6.17
C ILE A 97 -9.45 -5.67 -7.29
N GLU A 98 -9.78 -6.91 -6.95
CA GLU A 98 -9.95 -7.98 -7.94
C GLU A 98 -11.06 -7.67 -8.94
N LYS A 99 -12.21 -7.20 -8.47
CA LYS A 99 -13.34 -6.83 -9.35
C LYS A 99 -13.03 -5.62 -10.21
N THR A 100 -12.39 -4.62 -9.65
CA THR A 100 -12.14 -3.35 -10.35
C THR A 100 -11.09 -3.51 -11.45
N MET A 101 -10.12 -4.40 -11.31
CA MET A 101 -9.18 -4.72 -12.38
C MET A 101 -9.87 -5.17 -13.68
N ILE A 102 -11.00 -5.90 -13.57
CA ILE A 102 -11.81 -6.32 -14.72
C ILE A 102 -12.45 -5.09 -15.39
N PHE A 103 -13.11 -4.24 -14.59
CA PHE A 103 -13.75 -3.02 -15.08
C PHE A 103 -12.75 -2.07 -15.76
N GLN A 104 -11.55 -1.95 -15.22
CA GLN A 104 -10.50 -1.12 -15.82
C GLN A 104 -10.01 -1.66 -17.17
N ARG A 105 -9.80 -2.98 -17.27
CA ARG A 105 -9.41 -3.60 -18.55
C ARG A 105 -10.47 -3.39 -19.62
N ILE A 106 -11.74 -3.58 -19.25
CA ILE A 106 -12.88 -3.33 -20.16
C ILE A 106 -12.93 -1.85 -20.52
N GLY A 107 -12.84 -0.94 -19.56
CA GLY A 107 -12.86 0.50 -19.77
C GLY A 107 -11.74 0.98 -20.70
N SER A 108 -10.51 0.49 -20.50
CA SER A 108 -9.36 0.81 -21.34
C SER A 108 -9.51 0.28 -22.76
N PHE A 109 -10.01 -0.94 -22.94
CA PHE A 109 -10.30 -1.50 -24.24
C PHE A 109 -11.38 -0.67 -24.99
N LEU A 110 -12.46 -0.34 -24.28
CA LEU A 110 -13.55 0.46 -24.84
C LEU A 110 -13.11 1.89 -25.15
N LEU A 111 -12.18 2.47 -24.38
CA LEU A 111 -11.64 3.80 -24.67
C LEU A 111 -10.83 3.81 -25.97
N ILE A 112 -9.95 2.82 -26.15
CA ILE A 112 -8.99 2.78 -27.27
C ILE A 112 -9.67 2.32 -28.55
N ILE A 113 -10.51 1.31 -28.50
CA ILE A 113 -11.12 0.67 -29.69
C ILE A 113 -12.61 0.99 -29.80
N GLY A 114 -13.35 0.87 -28.69
CA GLY A 114 -14.81 1.00 -28.70
C GLY A 114 -15.27 2.41 -29.01
N LEU A 115 -14.72 3.44 -28.41
CA LEU A 115 -15.16 4.82 -28.56
C LEU A 115 -14.94 5.35 -30.01
N PRO A 116 -13.75 5.16 -30.62
CA PRO A 116 -13.55 5.50 -32.02
C PRO A 116 -14.48 4.73 -32.98
N SER A 117 -14.69 3.44 -32.70
CA SER A 117 -15.60 2.60 -33.52
C SER A 117 -17.05 3.09 -33.45
N ILE A 118 -17.55 3.38 -32.22
CA ILE A 118 -18.89 3.94 -32.03
C ILE A 118 -19.06 5.23 -32.86
N PHE A 119 -18.09 6.14 -32.76
CA PHE A 119 -18.14 7.39 -33.53
C PHE A 119 -18.13 7.14 -35.05
N ALA A 120 -17.26 6.24 -35.54
CA ALA A 120 -17.15 5.92 -36.97
C ALA A 120 -18.46 5.34 -37.54
N PHE A 121 -19.12 4.44 -36.80
CA PHE A 121 -20.35 3.79 -37.24
C PHE A 121 -21.60 4.66 -37.07
N THR A 122 -21.74 5.34 -35.93
CA THR A 122 -22.97 6.11 -35.64
C THR A 122 -22.91 7.52 -36.22
N LYS A 123 -21.72 8.09 -36.36
CA LYS A 123 -21.45 9.50 -36.71
C LYS A 123 -22.24 10.49 -35.82
N SER A 124 -22.64 10.03 -34.64
CA SER A 124 -23.45 10.78 -33.68
C SER A 124 -22.60 11.25 -32.53
N PRO A 125 -22.36 12.55 -32.35
CA PRO A 125 -21.64 13.09 -31.18
C PRO A 125 -22.34 12.77 -29.88
N PHE A 126 -23.67 12.72 -29.87
CA PHE A 126 -24.46 12.45 -28.66
C PHE A 126 -24.27 11.01 -28.14
N ILE A 127 -24.31 10.01 -29.03
CA ILE A 127 -24.09 8.60 -28.68
C ILE A 127 -22.65 8.42 -28.22
N THR A 128 -21.70 9.04 -28.86
CA THR A 128 -20.28 9.02 -28.52
C THR A 128 -20.05 9.63 -27.14
N LEU A 129 -20.72 10.74 -26.81
CA LEU A 129 -20.63 11.37 -25.49
C LEU A 129 -21.17 10.45 -24.38
N ILE A 130 -22.32 9.80 -24.56
CA ILE A 130 -22.87 8.84 -23.62
C ILE A 130 -21.87 7.69 -23.39
N ALA A 131 -21.34 7.12 -24.47
CA ALA A 131 -20.33 6.06 -24.38
C ALA A 131 -19.09 6.52 -23.62
N ALA A 132 -18.59 7.73 -23.87
CA ALA A 132 -17.45 8.31 -23.15
C ALA A 132 -17.73 8.44 -21.64
N ILE A 133 -18.91 8.90 -21.25
CA ILE A 133 -19.31 9.02 -19.83
C ILE A 133 -19.30 7.64 -19.15
N ILE A 134 -19.81 6.60 -19.78
CA ILE A 134 -19.82 5.23 -19.25
C ILE A 134 -18.39 4.71 -19.10
N ILE A 135 -17.55 4.90 -20.12
CA ILE A 135 -16.14 4.49 -20.09
C ILE A 135 -15.39 5.21 -18.96
N MET A 136 -15.58 6.53 -18.82
CA MET A 136 -14.99 7.30 -17.73
C MET A 136 -15.47 6.82 -16.35
N GLY A 137 -16.75 6.41 -16.23
CA GLY A 137 -17.26 5.76 -15.02
C GLY A 137 -16.49 4.47 -14.67
N CYS A 138 -16.23 3.61 -15.65
CA CYS A 138 -15.45 2.40 -15.47
C CYS A 138 -14.00 2.71 -15.03
N LEU A 139 -13.37 3.71 -15.60
CA LEU A 139 -12.00 4.10 -15.25
C LEU A 139 -11.91 4.77 -13.87
N SER A 140 -12.97 5.49 -13.45
CA SER A 140 -13.03 6.18 -12.16
C SER A 140 -13.17 5.24 -10.96
N THR A 141 -13.41 3.95 -11.18
CA THR A 141 -13.50 2.95 -10.08
C THR A 141 -12.22 2.86 -9.24
N ASN A 142 -11.06 3.23 -9.79
CA ASN A 142 -9.82 3.37 -9.05
C ASN A 142 -9.92 4.33 -7.86
N VAL A 143 -10.59 5.46 -8.04
CA VAL A 143 -10.73 6.46 -6.98
C VAL A 143 -11.46 5.88 -5.76
N LEU A 144 -12.48 5.06 -5.99
CA LEU A 144 -13.22 4.39 -4.91
C LEU A 144 -12.32 3.43 -4.12
N ILE A 145 -11.44 2.68 -4.81
CA ILE A 145 -10.49 1.79 -4.11
C ILE A 145 -9.58 2.58 -3.20
N HIS A 146 -9.07 3.73 -3.65
CA HIS A 146 -8.18 4.54 -2.83
C HIS A 146 -8.87 5.10 -1.59
N LEU A 147 -10.13 5.51 -1.68
CA LEU A 147 -10.91 5.94 -0.53
C LEU A 147 -11.12 4.82 0.50
N ILE A 148 -11.36 3.59 0.04
CA ILE A 148 -11.55 2.41 0.91
C ILE A 148 -10.20 1.91 1.45
N THR A 149 -9.12 2.09 0.71
CA THR A 149 -7.77 1.69 1.11
C THR A 149 -7.26 2.56 2.26
N LEU A 150 -7.53 3.85 2.26
CA LEU A 150 -6.99 4.79 3.23
C LEU A 150 -7.26 4.42 4.70
N PRO A 151 -8.48 4.06 5.13
CA PRO A 151 -8.74 3.58 6.49
C PRO A 151 -7.92 2.32 6.86
N VAL A 152 -7.71 1.40 5.91
CA VAL A 152 -6.92 0.18 6.12
C VAL A 152 -5.46 0.51 6.38
N GLU A 153 -4.89 1.42 5.58
CA GLU A 153 -3.50 1.87 5.71
C GLU A 153 -3.26 2.63 7.02
N PHE A 154 -4.21 3.50 7.41
CA PHE A 154 -4.12 4.23 8.67
C PHE A 154 -4.28 3.30 9.89
N ASP A 155 -5.13 2.30 9.82
CA ASP A 155 -5.26 1.29 10.86
C ASP A 155 -3.97 0.47 11.00
N ALA A 156 -3.38 -0.03 9.90
CA ALA A 156 -2.11 -0.73 9.92
C ALA A 156 -0.99 0.11 10.53
N SER A 157 -0.86 1.38 10.11
CA SER A 157 0.18 2.30 10.59
C SER A 157 0.00 2.72 12.05
N PHE A 158 -1.19 3.23 12.41
CA PHE A 158 -1.36 3.97 13.67
C PHE A 158 -2.04 3.18 14.78
N LYS A 159 -2.89 2.21 14.45
CA LYS A 159 -3.52 1.37 15.46
C LYS A 159 -2.71 0.10 15.76
N ARG A 160 -1.88 -0.37 14.80
CA ARG A 160 -1.10 -1.61 14.94
C ARG A 160 0.40 -1.34 15.01
N ALA A 161 1.03 -0.83 13.96
CA ALA A 161 2.47 -0.62 13.92
C ALA A 161 2.99 0.38 14.96
N LEU A 162 2.31 1.52 15.14
CA LEU A 162 2.76 2.55 16.08
C LEU A 162 2.80 2.08 17.55
N PRO A 163 1.79 1.37 18.11
CA PRO A 163 1.87 0.80 19.46
C PRO A 163 3.02 -0.21 19.59
N ILE A 164 3.26 -1.04 18.59
CA ILE A 164 4.37 -1.98 18.55
C ILE A 164 5.69 -1.24 18.63
N LEU A 165 5.92 -0.26 17.75
CA LEU A 165 7.17 0.52 17.73
C LEU A 165 7.45 1.24 19.06
N LYS A 166 6.43 1.67 19.79
CA LYS A 166 6.61 2.28 21.11
C LYS A 166 7.28 1.35 22.13
N ARG A 167 7.24 0.03 21.93
CA ARG A 167 7.88 -0.97 22.81
C ARG A 167 9.39 -1.06 22.56
N TYR A 168 9.86 -0.71 21.34
CA TYR A 168 11.22 -0.98 20.88
C TYR A 168 12.05 0.26 20.56
N VAL A 169 11.41 1.38 20.31
CA VAL A 169 12.06 2.60 19.82
C VAL A 169 12.07 3.67 20.91
N PRO A 170 13.21 4.35 21.16
CA PRO A 170 13.30 5.45 22.10
C PRO A 170 12.26 6.56 21.82
N LYS A 171 11.78 7.21 22.86
CA LYS A 171 10.74 8.26 22.75
C LYS A 171 11.13 9.40 21.83
N GLU A 172 12.41 9.77 21.80
CA GLU A 172 12.99 10.81 20.93
C GLU A 172 12.83 10.51 19.44
N ASN A 173 12.83 9.24 19.05
CA ASN A 173 12.68 8.80 17.67
C ASN A 173 11.22 8.57 17.23
N MET A 174 10.27 8.70 18.16
CA MET A 174 8.85 8.44 17.86
C MET A 174 8.25 9.41 16.84
N TYR A 175 8.72 10.66 16.79
CA TYR A 175 8.28 11.61 15.78
C TYR A 175 8.68 11.15 14.37
N GLN A 176 9.92 10.67 14.21
CA GLN A 176 10.41 10.13 12.94
C GLN A 176 9.62 8.87 12.53
N CYS A 177 9.38 7.95 13.48
CA CYS A 177 8.55 6.77 13.24
C CYS A 177 7.14 7.14 12.75
N LYS A 178 6.47 8.09 13.41
CA LYS A 178 5.16 8.58 12.98
C LYS A 178 5.19 9.19 11.58
N SER A 179 6.26 9.93 11.24
CA SER A 179 6.44 10.52 9.91
C SER A 179 6.59 9.46 8.83
N VAL A 180 7.38 8.41 9.10
CA VAL A 180 7.56 7.28 8.18
C VAL A 180 6.27 6.47 8.05
N LEU A 181 5.58 6.15 9.15
CA LEU A 181 4.29 5.46 9.12
C LEU A 181 3.23 6.23 8.34
N ARG A 182 3.21 7.57 8.46
CA ARG A 182 2.32 8.41 7.64
C ARG A 182 2.70 8.35 6.17
N ALA A 183 3.99 8.35 5.85
CA ALA A 183 4.45 8.20 4.48
C ALA A 183 4.09 6.83 3.92
N ALA A 184 4.26 5.75 4.69
CA ALA A 184 3.85 4.39 4.31
C ALA A 184 2.34 4.32 4.04
N ALA A 185 1.50 4.82 4.96
CA ALA A 185 0.05 4.84 4.79
C ALA A 185 -0.42 5.62 3.54
N LEU A 186 0.34 6.64 3.13
CA LEU A 186 0.02 7.46 1.95
C LEU A 186 0.70 6.98 0.67
N THR A 187 1.48 5.91 0.71
CA THR A 187 2.21 5.40 -0.47
C THR A 187 1.24 5.02 -1.59
N TYR A 188 0.18 4.29 -1.28
CA TYR A 188 -0.83 3.91 -2.26
C TYR A 188 -1.59 5.09 -2.85
N LEU A 189 -1.91 6.09 -2.02
CA LEU A 189 -2.55 7.33 -2.48
C LEU A 189 -1.62 8.12 -3.43
N ALA A 190 -0.34 8.22 -3.08
CA ALA A 190 0.64 8.90 -3.92
C ALA A 190 0.84 8.21 -5.28
N GLN A 191 0.83 6.89 -5.31
CA GLN A 191 0.93 6.10 -6.54
C GLN A 191 -0.30 6.25 -7.42
N SER A 192 -1.50 6.27 -6.83
CA SER A 192 -2.73 6.44 -7.60
C SER A 192 -2.80 7.79 -8.31
N ILE A 193 -2.34 8.85 -7.65
CA ILE A 193 -2.27 10.18 -8.27
C ILE A 193 -1.30 10.17 -9.45
N VAL A 194 -0.14 9.51 -9.31
CA VAL A 194 0.85 9.41 -10.40
C VAL A 194 0.37 8.56 -11.56
N SER A 195 -0.48 7.55 -11.31
CA SER A 195 -1.00 6.68 -12.38
C SER A 195 -2.15 7.29 -13.21
N ILE A 196 -2.67 8.46 -12.79
CA ILE A 196 -3.72 9.19 -13.52
C ILE A 196 -3.11 10.13 -14.59
N PHE A 197 -1.83 10.49 -14.45
CA PHE A 197 -1.07 11.33 -15.37
C PHE A 197 -0.03 10.52 -16.17
#